data_b890e8fab6ed10a19f69175297774e30
#
_entry.id   b890e8fab6ed10a19f69175297774e30
#
_cell.length_a   1.000
_cell.length_b   1.000
_cell.length_c   1.000
_cell.angle_alpha   90.00
_cell.angle_beta   90.00
_cell.angle_gamma   90.00
#
_symmetry.space_group_name_H-M   'P 1'
#
loop_
_entity.id
_entity.type
_entity.pdbx_description
1 polymer ?
#
loop_
_entity_poly.entity_id
_entity_poly.type
_entity_poly.pdbx_seq_one_letter_code
_entity_poly.pdbx_strand_id
1 'polypeptide(L)'
;MNEFRASRRRVAERTDLAVTMPTTRKADAVRLLVVEDHPLFRDALVGVIATAFPQAEVLQATSIDGALDVLASEGPVDMVLLDLSMPGTTGFLGAFRVRVAAPKSALVIVSAYENLRIVRCAMSLGISGYIPKSTPKTELVQSISSILEGEVYVPKRFQGTLATRRAGADIKDLLSELSLLTSQQLRVLDMICRGLQNKHIAYELDISVTTVKVHVTEILRKLGVRSRTNAIVKVSRLDLTRSDHRAAARVAGSERATQP
;
A
#
# COMPACT_ATOMS: atom_id res chain seq x y z
N MET A 1 -31.30 -31.03 33.52
CA MET A 1 -29.88 -31.23 33.11
C MET A 1 -29.82 -31.15 31.57
N ASN A 2 -30.11 -29.96 30.99
CA ASN A 2 -30.09 -29.74 29.54
C ASN A 2 -30.21 -28.25 29.14
N GLU A 3 -29.47 -27.34 29.74
CA GLU A 3 -29.52 -25.90 29.41
C GLU A 3 -28.15 -25.23 29.31
N PHE A 4 -27.06 -25.99 29.17
CA PHE A 4 -25.70 -25.42 29.15
C PHE A 4 -24.93 -25.67 27.81
N ARG A 5 -25.62 -25.91 26.69
CA ARG A 5 -25.00 -26.16 25.38
C ARG A 5 -25.34 -25.19 24.26
N ALA A 6 -26.02 -24.08 24.54
CA ALA A 6 -26.48 -23.14 23.49
C ALA A 6 -25.72 -21.80 23.42
N SER A 7 -24.64 -21.60 24.21
CA SER A 7 -23.98 -20.28 24.30
C SER A 7 -22.56 -20.19 23.71
N ARG A 8 -22.12 -21.16 22.91
CA ARG A 8 -20.77 -21.13 22.29
C ARG A 8 -20.74 -21.11 20.75
N ARG A 9 -21.81 -20.64 20.08
CA ARG A 9 -21.88 -20.62 18.62
C ARG A 9 -22.17 -19.26 17.98
N ARG A 10 -21.86 -18.13 18.61
CA ARG A 10 -22.07 -16.79 18.03
C ARG A 10 -20.93 -15.80 18.22
N VAL A 11 -19.67 -16.21 18.20
CA VAL A 11 -18.52 -15.29 18.19
C VAL A 11 -17.46 -15.81 17.20
N ALA A 12 -17.86 -16.25 16.03
CA ALA A 12 -16.92 -16.69 14.99
C ALA A 12 -17.37 -16.30 13.57
N GLU A 13 -18.00 -15.14 13.43
CA GLU A 13 -18.32 -14.60 12.11
C GLU A 13 -18.12 -13.09 12.16
N ARG A 14 -16.93 -12.65 11.81
CA ARG A 14 -16.61 -11.35 11.19
C ARG A 14 -15.15 -11.03 11.38
N THR A 15 -14.33 -11.41 10.43
CA THR A 15 -13.22 -10.67 9.86
C THR A 15 -12.47 -11.60 8.90
N ASP A 16 -13.18 -12.23 7.98
CA ASP A 16 -12.58 -12.71 6.74
C ASP A 16 -12.67 -11.55 5.74
N LEU A 17 -11.62 -10.71 5.69
CA LEU A 17 -11.22 -10.08 4.44
C LEU A 17 -10.61 -11.19 3.59
N ALA A 18 -11.46 -12.18 3.24
CA ALA A 18 -11.14 -13.17 2.26
C ALA A 18 -10.77 -12.41 0.98
N VAL A 19 -9.53 -12.55 0.54
CA VAL A 19 -9.12 -12.25 -0.82
C VAL A 19 -10.02 -13.09 -1.70
N THR A 20 -11.11 -12.48 -2.18
CA THR A 20 -12.03 -13.13 -3.11
C THR A 20 -11.30 -13.21 -4.44
N MET A 21 -10.81 -14.41 -4.76
CA MET A 21 -10.19 -14.73 -6.04
C MET A 21 -11.14 -14.36 -7.18
N PRO A 22 -10.66 -13.71 -8.24
CA PRO A 22 -11.46 -13.53 -9.44
C PRO A 22 -11.70 -14.90 -10.07
N THR A 23 -12.94 -15.33 -10.03
CA THR A 23 -13.44 -16.48 -10.78
C THR A 23 -13.09 -16.28 -12.26
N THR A 24 -12.45 -17.25 -12.86
CA THR A 24 -12.08 -17.41 -14.27
C THR A 24 -12.86 -16.50 -15.23
N ARG A 25 -12.27 -15.38 -15.59
CA ARG A 25 -12.74 -14.54 -16.69
C ARG A 25 -12.30 -15.19 -18.00
N LYS A 26 -13.23 -15.43 -18.88
CA LYS A 26 -13.01 -15.85 -20.27
C LYS A 26 -12.09 -14.83 -20.95
N ALA A 27 -10.94 -15.27 -21.45
CA ALA A 27 -10.01 -14.68 -22.43
C ALA A 27 -10.02 -13.14 -22.68
N ASP A 28 -10.16 -12.32 -21.63
CA ASP A 28 -9.84 -10.91 -21.73
C ASP A 28 -8.34 -10.74 -21.40
N ALA A 29 -7.65 -9.88 -22.14
CA ALA A 29 -6.24 -9.59 -21.90
C ALA A 29 -6.03 -9.17 -20.43
N VAL A 30 -5.00 -9.73 -19.77
CA VAL A 30 -4.64 -9.34 -18.40
C VAL A 30 -4.27 -7.86 -18.38
N ARG A 31 -4.84 -7.10 -17.47
CA ARG A 31 -4.60 -5.66 -17.33
C ARG A 31 -3.75 -5.39 -16.11
N LEU A 32 -2.60 -4.75 -16.31
CA LEU A 32 -1.64 -4.43 -15.26
C LEU A 32 -1.45 -2.91 -15.17
N LEU A 33 -1.38 -2.38 -13.95
CA LEU A 33 -1.02 -0.98 -13.71
C LEU A 33 0.34 -0.93 -13.02
N VAL A 34 1.31 -0.28 -13.66
CA VAL A 34 2.64 0.00 -13.11
C VAL A 34 2.65 1.42 -12.55
N VAL A 35 2.94 1.55 -11.24
CA VAL A 35 2.97 2.84 -10.53
C VAL A 35 4.38 3.05 -10.00
N GLU A 36 5.15 3.89 -10.71
CA GLU A 36 6.58 4.10 -10.49
C GLU A 36 6.98 5.49 -10.98
N ASP A 37 7.66 6.30 -10.15
CA ASP A 37 8.09 7.65 -10.52
C ASP A 37 9.45 7.69 -11.23
N HIS A 38 10.31 6.67 -11.03
CA HIS A 38 11.61 6.58 -11.70
C HIS A 38 11.46 6.09 -13.15
N PRO A 39 11.69 6.93 -14.18
CA PRO A 39 11.39 6.57 -15.55
C PRO A 39 12.12 5.31 -16.02
N LEU A 40 13.44 5.20 -15.75
CA LEU A 40 14.25 4.05 -16.18
C LEU A 40 13.76 2.73 -15.60
N PHE A 41 13.37 2.71 -14.32
CA PHE A 41 12.88 1.49 -13.70
C PHE A 41 11.48 1.15 -14.21
N ARG A 42 10.61 2.15 -14.37
CA ARG A 42 9.28 1.97 -14.97
C ARG A 42 9.37 1.36 -16.36
N ASP A 43 10.19 1.93 -17.24
CA ASP A 43 10.37 1.47 -18.63
C ASP A 43 10.94 0.03 -18.65
N ALA A 44 11.92 -0.26 -17.78
CA ALA A 44 12.47 -1.61 -17.64
C ALA A 44 11.40 -2.62 -17.18
N LEU A 45 10.59 -2.27 -16.17
CA LEU A 45 9.52 -3.11 -15.65
C LEU A 45 8.44 -3.38 -16.72
N VAL A 46 7.99 -2.31 -17.41
CA VAL A 46 7.03 -2.41 -18.52
C VAL A 46 7.58 -3.30 -19.63
N GLY A 47 8.85 -3.12 -20.01
CA GLY A 47 9.51 -3.94 -21.04
C GLY A 47 9.60 -5.42 -20.66
N VAL A 48 9.86 -5.72 -19.37
CA VAL A 48 9.86 -7.09 -18.86
C VAL A 48 8.46 -7.71 -18.95
N ILE A 49 7.45 -6.96 -18.52
CA ILE A 49 6.04 -7.42 -18.56
C ILE A 49 5.60 -7.64 -20.02
N ALA A 50 5.81 -6.68 -20.90
CA ALA A 50 5.42 -6.79 -22.31
C ALA A 50 6.09 -7.99 -23.01
N THR A 51 7.33 -8.31 -22.63
CA THR A 51 8.04 -9.47 -23.18
C THR A 51 7.49 -10.80 -22.65
N ALA A 52 7.18 -10.86 -21.35
CA ALA A 52 6.74 -12.09 -20.69
C ALA A 52 5.25 -12.36 -20.87
N PHE A 53 4.44 -11.31 -21.00
CA PHE A 53 2.99 -11.35 -21.14
C PHE A 53 2.54 -10.54 -22.36
N PRO A 54 2.78 -11.02 -23.60
CA PRO A 54 2.55 -10.22 -24.83
C PRO A 54 1.09 -9.81 -25.07
N GLN A 55 0.15 -10.49 -24.42
CA GLN A 55 -1.29 -10.19 -24.50
C GLN A 55 -1.77 -9.26 -23.36
N ALA A 56 -0.87 -8.86 -22.44
CA ALA A 56 -1.24 -8.01 -21.34
C ALA A 56 -1.33 -6.54 -21.76
N GLU A 57 -2.36 -5.85 -21.31
CA GLU A 57 -2.45 -4.40 -21.35
C GLU A 57 -1.71 -3.81 -20.16
N VAL A 58 -0.72 -2.94 -20.39
CA VAL A 58 0.08 -2.32 -19.33
C VAL A 58 -0.19 -0.83 -19.26
N LEU A 59 -0.94 -0.43 -18.25
CA LEU A 59 -1.18 0.96 -17.89
C LEU A 59 -0.05 1.47 -16.99
N GLN A 60 0.18 2.78 -16.99
CA GLN A 60 1.28 3.39 -16.26
C GLN A 60 0.81 4.63 -15.48
N ALA A 61 1.38 4.82 -14.30
CA ALA A 61 1.24 6.05 -13.53
C ALA A 61 2.57 6.41 -12.84
N THR A 62 2.80 7.71 -12.63
CA THR A 62 4.02 8.23 -12.00
C THR A 62 3.80 8.69 -10.57
N SER A 63 2.56 8.55 -10.06
CA SER A 63 2.17 8.97 -8.72
C SER A 63 0.95 8.18 -8.24
N ILE A 64 0.68 8.22 -6.94
CA ILE A 64 -0.54 7.62 -6.36
C ILE A 64 -1.80 8.30 -6.92
N ASP A 65 -1.81 9.64 -7.00
CA ASP A 65 -2.98 10.35 -7.53
C ASP A 65 -3.22 9.98 -9.00
N GLY A 66 -2.17 9.94 -9.83
CA GLY A 66 -2.26 9.46 -11.22
C GLY A 66 -2.73 8.00 -11.32
N ALA A 67 -2.28 7.12 -10.41
CA ALA A 67 -2.78 5.73 -10.38
C ALA A 67 -4.27 5.66 -10.06
N LEU A 68 -4.76 6.50 -9.13
CA LEU A 68 -6.18 6.57 -8.79
C LEU A 68 -7.02 7.13 -9.95
N ASP A 69 -6.49 8.10 -10.70
CA ASP A 69 -7.13 8.66 -11.89
C ASP A 69 -7.23 7.60 -12.99
N VAL A 70 -6.15 6.83 -13.24
CA VAL A 70 -6.15 5.69 -14.18
C VAL A 70 -7.19 4.64 -13.77
N LEU A 71 -7.23 4.25 -12.48
CA LEU A 71 -8.20 3.27 -11.98
C LEU A 71 -9.65 3.76 -12.12
N ALA A 72 -9.88 5.07 -12.03
CA ALA A 72 -11.21 5.66 -12.19
C ALA A 72 -11.65 5.77 -13.67
N SER A 73 -10.72 6.10 -14.58
CA SER A 73 -11.02 6.34 -16.00
C SER A 73 -10.99 5.07 -16.83
N GLU A 74 -9.98 4.21 -16.63
CA GLU A 74 -9.75 3.01 -17.43
C GLU A 74 -10.48 1.77 -16.89
N GLY A 75 -11.03 1.87 -15.68
CA GLY A 75 -11.74 0.78 -15.03
C GLY A 75 -10.83 -0.25 -14.33
N PRO A 76 -11.34 -1.45 -14.02
CA PRO A 76 -10.63 -2.41 -13.19
C PRO A 76 -9.41 -3.00 -13.88
N VAL A 77 -8.33 -3.19 -13.09
CA VAL A 77 -7.11 -3.90 -13.49
C VAL A 77 -6.97 -5.19 -12.66
N ASP A 78 -6.29 -6.18 -13.22
CA ASP A 78 -6.06 -7.45 -12.52
C ASP A 78 -4.95 -7.33 -11.48
N MET A 79 -3.92 -6.52 -11.76
CA MET A 79 -2.80 -6.30 -10.85
C MET A 79 -2.31 -4.86 -10.87
N VAL A 80 -1.92 -4.37 -9.69
CA VAL A 80 -1.19 -3.10 -9.53
C VAL A 80 0.19 -3.39 -8.97
N LEU A 81 1.23 -3.02 -9.72
CA LEU A 81 2.63 -3.04 -9.27
C LEU A 81 2.98 -1.63 -8.79
N LEU A 82 3.25 -1.48 -7.49
CA LEU A 82 3.36 -0.20 -6.83
C LEU A 82 4.71 -0.02 -6.14
N ASP A 83 5.44 1.03 -6.49
CA ASP A 83 6.59 1.48 -5.67
C ASP A 83 6.12 2.17 -4.39
N LEU A 84 6.84 1.92 -3.28
CA LEU A 84 6.64 2.61 -2.00
C LEU A 84 7.43 3.91 -1.89
N SER A 85 8.43 4.12 -2.73
CA SER A 85 9.42 5.20 -2.59
C SER A 85 9.06 6.46 -3.35
N MET A 86 7.83 6.59 -3.81
CA MET A 86 7.41 7.71 -4.62
C MET A 86 7.28 9.01 -3.81
N PRO A 87 7.74 10.16 -4.35
CA PRO A 87 7.56 11.46 -3.73
C PRO A 87 6.07 11.84 -3.61
N GLY A 88 5.74 12.66 -2.64
CA GLY A 88 4.38 13.17 -2.46
C GLY A 88 3.40 12.19 -1.82
N THR A 89 3.88 11.04 -1.29
CA THR A 89 3.05 10.11 -0.52
C THR A 89 3.69 9.77 0.82
N THR A 90 2.88 9.36 1.78
CA THR A 90 3.35 8.93 3.09
C THR A 90 3.39 7.40 3.12
N GLY A 91 4.46 6.82 2.60
CA GLY A 91 4.74 5.40 2.68
C GLY A 91 3.53 4.50 2.35
N PHE A 92 3.11 3.66 3.30
CA PHE A 92 1.98 2.75 3.10
C PHE A 92 0.59 3.40 3.01
N LEU A 93 0.43 4.69 3.32
CA LEU A 93 -0.86 5.37 3.14
C LEU A 93 -1.24 5.45 1.64
N GLY A 94 -0.25 5.68 0.77
CA GLY A 94 -0.45 5.61 -0.68
C GLY A 94 -0.91 4.23 -1.14
N ALA A 95 -0.23 3.17 -0.68
CA ALA A 95 -0.62 1.79 -0.97
C ALA A 95 -2.03 1.46 -0.45
N PHE A 96 -2.39 1.95 0.74
CA PHE A 96 -3.73 1.81 1.30
C PHE A 96 -4.79 2.51 0.44
N ARG A 97 -4.51 3.73 -0.08
CA ARG A 97 -5.42 4.43 -1.00
C ARG A 97 -5.67 3.63 -2.28
N VAL A 98 -4.63 3.06 -2.86
CA VAL A 98 -4.73 2.19 -4.04
C VAL A 98 -5.54 0.92 -3.70
N ARG A 99 -5.29 0.27 -2.55
CA ARG A 99 -6.06 -0.90 -2.09
C ARG A 99 -7.55 -0.62 -1.97
N VAL A 100 -7.91 0.57 -1.43
CA VAL A 100 -9.32 1.00 -1.30
C VAL A 100 -9.96 1.26 -2.67
N ALA A 101 -9.22 1.84 -3.61
CA ALA A 101 -9.70 2.14 -4.96
C ALA A 101 -9.82 0.88 -5.84
N ALA A 102 -8.92 -0.09 -5.65
CA ALA A 102 -8.89 -1.34 -6.43
C ALA A 102 -8.93 -2.58 -5.51
N PRO A 103 -10.06 -2.83 -4.81
CA PRO A 103 -10.13 -3.88 -3.79
C PRO A 103 -10.04 -5.30 -4.37
N LYS A 104 -10.35 -5.48 -5.65
CA LYS A 104 -10.30 -6.78 -6.34
C LYS A 104 -8.99 -7.05 -7.06
N SER A 105 -8.17 -6.02 -7.27
CA SER A 105 -6.89 -6.15 -7.95
C SER A 105 -5.84 -6.78 -7.05
N ALA A 106 -4.95 -7.59 -7.60
CA ALA A 106 -3.76 -8.04 -6.91
C ALA A 106 -2.83 -6.82 -6.69
N LEU A 107 -2.67 -6.38 -5.45
CA LEU A 107 -1.74 -5.29 -5.12
C LEU A 107 -0.37 -5.89 -4.82
N VAL A 108 0.63 -5.53 -5.59
CA VAL A 108 2.03 -5.96 -5.46
C VAL A 108 2.90 -4.76 -5.16
N ILE A 109 3.66 -4.84 -4.09
CA ILE A 109 4.66 -3.82 -3.75
C ILE A 109 5.97 -4.17 -4.44
N VAL A 110 6.51 -3.24 -5.24
CA VAL A 110 7.85 -3.34 -5.85
C VAL A 110 8.72 -2.26 -5.20
N SER A 111 9.74 -2.64 -4.43
CA SER A 111 10.43 -1.67 -3.58
C SER A 111 11.93 -1.93 -3.48
N ALA A 112 12.72 -0.85 -3.35
CA ALA A 112 14.13 -0.94 -3.03
C ALA A 112 14.41 -1.33 -1.57
N TYR A 113 13.41 -1.22 -0.70
CA TYR A 113 13.56 -1.59 0.70
C TYR A 113 13.47 -3.10 0.90
N GLU A 114 14.44 -3.66 1.64
CA GLU A 114 14.50 -5.09 1.93
C GLU A 114 14.45 -5.36 3.45
N ASN A 115 13.56 -4.66 4.14
CA ASN A 115 13.41 -4.71 5.58
C ASN A 115 12.16 -5.52 5.98
N LEU A 116 12.33 -6.46 6.92
CA LEU A 116 11.25 -7.32 7.41
C LEU A 116 10.05 -6.53 7.99
N ARG A 117 10.27 -5.37 8.60
CA ARG A 117 9.18 -4.55 9.15
C ARG A 117 8.30 -4.00 8.03
N ILE A 118 8.92 -3.57 6.92
CA ILE A 118 8.23 -3.08 5.72
C ILE A 118 7.41 -4.20 5.09
N VAL A 119 8.01 -5.37 4.90
CA VAL A 119 7.31 -6.54 4.36
C VAL A 119 6.12 -6.94 5.24
N ARG A 120 6.27 -6.94 6.56
CA ARG A 120 5.16 -7.21 7.51
C ARG A 120 4.03 -6.19 7.41
N CYS A 121 4.37 -4.91 7.34
CA CYS A 121 3.38 -3.84 7.16
C CYS A 121 2.62 -4.03 5.84
N ALA A 122 3.34 -4.30 4.75
CA ALA A 122 2.78 -4.61 3.45
C ALA A 122 1.80 -5.79 3.53
N MET A 123 2.22 -6.91 4.14
CA MET A 123 1.35 -8.08 4.32
C MET A 123 0.10 -7.77 5.16
N SER A 124 0.20 -6.88 6.14
CA SER A 124 -0.96 -6.45 6.94
C SER A 124 -1.98 -5.63 6.12
N LEU A 125 -1.56 -5.02 5.02
CA LEU A 125 -2.45 -4.36 4.03
C LEU A 125 -3.21 -5.36 3.13
N GLY A 126 -2.95 -6.66 3.26
CA GLY A 126 -3.54 -7.66 2.37
C GLY A 126 -3.01 -7.55 0.93
N ILE A 127 -1.70 -7.26 0.77
CA ILE A 127 -1.07 -7.29 -0.55
C ILE A 127 -0.93 -8.72 -1.05
N SER A 128 -0.94 -8.87 -2.38
CA SER A 128 -0.75 -10.16 -3.06
C SER A 128 0.74 -10.50 -3.26
N GLY A 129 1.63 -9.50 -3.17
CA GLY A 129 3.06 -9.77 -3.31
C GLY A 129 3.96 -8.63 -2.86
N TYR A 130 5.18 -8.99 -2.43
CA TYR A 130 6.27 -8.06 -2.16
C TYR A 130 7.50 -8.48 -2.97
N ILE A 131 7.90 -7.65 -3.92
CA ILE A 131 9.00 -7.92 -4.85
C ILE A 131 10.10 -6.84 -4.65
N PRO A 132 11.31 -7.19 -4.21
CA PRO A 132 12.44 -6.27 -4.21
C PRO A 132 12.79 -5.78 -5.61
N LYS A 133 13.14 -4.51 -5.76
CA LYS A 133 13.65 -3.97 -7.04
C LYS A 133 14.95 -4.64 -7.50
N SER A 134 15.68 -5.30 -6.59
CA SER A 134 16.88 -6.10 -6.86
C SER A 134 16.58 -7.49 -7.43
N THR A 135 15.30 -7.90 -7.51
CA THR A 135 14.89 -9.23 -7.98
C THR A 135 15.29 -9.45 -9.44
N PRO A 136 15.95 -10.57 -9.78
CA PRO A 136 16.29 -10.91 -11.16
C PRO A 136 15.06 -11.00 -12.06
N LYS A 137 15.22 -10.64 -13.36
CA LYS A 137 14.12 -10.62 -14.34
C LYS A 137 13.30 -11.92 -14.38
N THR A 138 13.97 -13.07 -14.35
CA THR A 138 13.31 -14.39 -14.38
C THR A 138 12.44 -14.63 -13.16
N GLU A 139 12.94 -14.29 -11.97
CA GLU A 139 12.19 -14.42 -10.71
C GLU A 139 11.04 -13.40 -10.62
N LEU A 140 11.23 -12.19 -11.14
CA LEU A 140 10.18 -11.17 -11.25
C LEU A 140 9.00 -11.68 -12.10
N VAL A 141 9.28 -12.24 -13.28
CA VAL A 141 8.26 -12.80 -14.16
C VAL A 141 7.52 -13.95 -13.49
N GLN A 142 8.25 -14.88 -12.85
CA GLN A 142 7.65 -15.99 -12.11
C GLN A 142 6.76 -15.51 -10.96
N SER A 143 7.21 -14.48 -10.22
CA SER A 143 6.43 -13.89 -9.13
C SER A 143 5.12 -13.26 -9.62
N ILE A 144 5.16 -12.53 -10.74
CA ILE A 144 3.97 -11.94 -11.35
C ILE A 144 3.00 -13.06 -11.80
N SER A 145 3.52 -14.11 -12.44
CA SER A 145 2.70 -15.25 -12.89
C SER A 145 1.99 -15.94 -11.71
N SER A 146 2.74 -16.33 -10.67
CA SER A 146 2.17 -16.95 -9.45
C SER A 146 1.11 -16.06 -8.79
N ILE A 147 1.34 -14.74 -8.75
CA ILE A 147 0.37 -13.80 -8.15
C ILE A 147 -0.90 -13.70 -9.02
N LEU A 148 -0.78 -13.72 -10.34
CA LEU A 148 -1.94 -13.75 -11.24
C LEU A 148 -2.75 -15.05 -11.11
N GLU A 149 -2.08 -16.15 -10.73
CA GLU A 149 -2.70 -17.45 -10.40
C GLU A 149 -3.33 -17.46 -9.00
N GLY A 150 -3.15 -16.37 -8.24
CA GLY A 150 -3.75 -16.18 -6.92
C GLY A 150 -2.85 -16.55 -5.74
N GLU A 151 -1.58 -16.85 -5.98
CA GLU A 151 -0.62 -17.08 -4.90
C GLU A 151 -0.16 -15.76 -4.26
N VAL A 152 0.33 -15.83 -3.03
CA VAL A 152 0.96 -14.70 -2.34
C VAL A 152 2.47 -14.85 -2.43
N TYR A 153 3.13 -13.89 -3.09
CA TYR A 153 4.58 -13.89 -3.22
C TYR A 153 5.26 -13.04 -2.16
N VAL A 154 6.23 -13.64 -1.47
CA VAL A 154 7.18 -12.95 -0.58
C VAL A 154 8.55 -13.61 -0.76
N PRO A 155 9.66 -12.82 -0.82
CA PRO A 155 11.00 -13.39 -0.94
C PRO A 155 11.28 -14.47 0.12
N LYS A 156 11.89 -15.58 -0.27
CA LYS A 156 12.12 -16.76 0.58
C LYS A 156 12.77 -16.42 1.93
N ARG A 157 13.68 -15.43 1.96
CA ARG A 157 14.37 -14.98 3.18
C ARG A 157 13.42 -14.42 4.25
N PHE A 158 12.19 -14.00 3.89
CA PHE A 158 11.20 -13.46 4.82
C PHE A 158 10.10 -14.46 5.21
N GLN A 159 9.89 -15.53 4.42
CA GLN A 159 8.75 -16.45 4.60
C GLN A 159 8.72 -17.10 5.99
N GLY A 160 9.83 -17.66 6.46
CA GLY A 160 9.89 -18.31 7.78
C GLY A 160 9.67 -17.36 8.96
N THR A 161 10.11 -16.11 8.81
CA THR A 161 10.02 -15.09 9.88
C THR A 161 8.66 -14.42 9.94
N LEU A 162 7.90 -14.40 8.85
CA LEU A 162 6.53 -13.89 8.81
C LEU A 162 5.56 -14.80 9.57
N ALA A 163 5.78 -16.12 9.54
CA ALA A 163 4.94 -17.11 10.22
C ALA A 163 5.05 -17.07 11.75
N THR A 164 6.16 -16.58 12.31
CA THR A 164 6.50 -16.74 13.74
C THR A 164 6.10 -15.58 14.66
N ARG A 165 5.67 -14.44 14.13
CA ARG A 165 5.23 -13.30 14.99
C ARG A 165 3.92 -12.73 14.48
N ARG A 166 2.92 -12.62 15.36
CA ARG A 166 1.72 -11.81 15.13
C ARG A 166 2.15 -10.43 14.64
N ALA A 167 1.81 -10.10 13.38
CA ALA A 167 1.93 -8.74 12.88
C ALA A 167 1.29 -7.81 13.90
N GLY A 168 1.98 -6.72 14.24
CA GLY A 168 1.61 -5.89 15.37
C GLY A 168 0.13 -5.54 15.35
N ALA A 169 -0.58 -5.81 16.43
CA ALA A 169 -1.97 -5.43 16.62
C ALA A 169 -2.19 -3.95 16.26
N ASP A 170 -1.23 -3.10 16.63
CA ASP A 170 -1.23 -1.66 16.35
C ASP A 170 -1.38 -1.28 14.85
N ILE A 171 -0.81 -2.06 13.92
CA ILE A 171 -0.93 -1.78 12.48
C ILE A 171 -2.32 -2.18 11.99
N LYS A 172 -2.83 -3.33 12.42
CA LYS A 172 -4.17 -3.80 12.04
C LYS A 172 -5.26 -2.85 12.56
N ASP A 173 -5.12 -2.37 13.79
CA ASP A 173 -6.04 -1.42 14.39
C ASP A 173 -6.04 -0.10 13.59
N LEU A 174 -4.85 0.41 13.25
CA LEU A 174 -4.73 1.61 12.42
C LEU A 174 -5.34 1.41 11.02
N LEU A 175 -5.11 0.27 10.37
CA LEU A 175 -5.72 -0.02 9.06
C LEU A 175 -7.24 -0.12 9.15
N SER A 176 -7.78 -0.68 10.24
CA SER A 176 -9.22 -0.72 10.50
C SER A 176 -9.80 0.69 10.65
N GLU A 177 -9.13 1.58 11.36
CA GLU A 177 -9.54 2.97 11.50
C GLU A 177 -9.46 3.73 10.15
N LEU A 178 -8.39 3.52 9.37
CA LEU A 178 -8.25 4.11 8.05
C LEU A 178 -9.36 3.63 7.09
N SER A 179 -9.83 2.41 7.22
CA SER A 179 -10.92 1.88 6.40
C SER A 179 -12.27 2.56 6.65
N LEU A 180 -12.42 3.29 7.76
CA LEU A 180 -13.59 4.13 8.04
C LEU A 180 -13.58 5.44 7.27
N LEU A 181 -12.43 5.85 6.70
CA LEU A 181 -12.29 7.08 5.97
C LEU A 181 -12.80 6.93 4.54
N THR A 182 -13.46 7.95 4.02
CA THR A 182 -13.81 8.02 2.60
C THR A 182 -12.55 8.28 1.76
N SER A 183 -12.58 8.00 0.46
CA SER A 183 -11.46 8.28 -0.46
C SER A 183 -11.01 9.74 -0.38
N GLN A 184 -11.96 10.69 -0.29
CA GLN A 184 -11.65 12.11 -0.12
C GLN A 184 -10.99 12.41 1.24
N GLN A 185 -11.44 11.78 2.33
CA GLN A 185 -10.81 11.91 3.64
C GLN A 185 -9.40 11.31 3.66
N LEU A 186 -9.17 10.18 3.00
CA LEU A 186 -7.84 9.60 2.83
C LEU A 186 -6.90 10.53 2.05
N ARG A 187 -7.40 11.19 0.99
CA ARG A 187 -6.65 12.18 0.23
C ARG A 187 -6.29 13.40 1.09
N VAL A 188 -7.24 13.92 1.86
CA VAL A 188 -6.99 15.01 2.83
C VAL A 188 -5.99 14.59 3.90
N LEU A 189 -6.09 13.36 4.45
CA LEU A 189 -5.16 12.84 5.45
C LEU A 189 -3.74 12.72 4.89
N ASP A 190 -3.57 12.25 3.67
CA ASP A 190 -2.27 12.19 3.02
C ASP A 190 -1.63 13.58 2.88
N MET A 191 -2.40 14.57 2.45
CA MET A 191 -1.94 15.97 2.38
C MET A 191 -1.59 16.55 3.76
N ILE A 192 -2.34 16.16 4.81
CA ILE A 192 -2.03 16.50 6.20
C ILE A 192 -0.68 15.91 6.61
N CYS A 193 -0.42 14.65 6.28
CA CYS A 193 0.82 13.97 6.62
C CYS A 193 2.04 14.56 5.88
N ARG A 194 1.83 15.11 4.69
CA ARG A 194 2.83 15.90 3.94
C ARG A 194 3.07 17.31 4.50
N GLY A 195 2.25 17.75 5.46
CA GLY A 195 2.40 19.06 6.12
C GLY A 195 1.64 20.20 5.47
N LEU A 196 0.78 19.95 4.46
CA LEU A 196 0.02 21.01 3.78
C LEU A 196 -0.98 21.66 4.73
N GLN A 197 -1.09 22.98 4.69
CA GLN A 197 -2.10 23.73 5.43
C GLN A 197 -3.48 23.62 4.76
N ASN A 198 -4.56 23.83 5.51
CA ASN A 198 -5.93 23.73 4.99
C ASN A 198 -6.19 24.60 3.75
N LYS A 199 -5.54 25.76 3.64
CA LYS A 199 -5.65 26.64 2.46
C LYS A 199 -5.07 25.99 1.21
N HIS A 200 -3.90 25.33 1.33
CA HIS A 200 -3.28 24.62 0.22
C HIS A 200 -4.06 23.36 -0.15
N ILE A 201 -4.55 22.60 0.86
CA ILE A 201 -5.42 21.44 0.62
C ILE A 201 -6.69 21.85 -0.13
N ALA A 202 -7.30 22.97 0.25
CA ALA A 202 -8.49 23.52 -0.40
C ALA A 202 -8.23 23.84 -1.88
N TYR A 203 -7.09 24.47 -2.16
CA TYR A 203 -6.65 24.78 -3.53
C TYR A 203 -6.41 23.52 -4.35
N GLU A 204 -5.64 22.55 -3.83
CA GLU A 204 -5.30 21.29 -4.51
C GLU A 204 -6.52 20.39 -4.81
N LEU A 205 -7.57 20.50 -4.00
CA LEU A 205 -8.78 19.69 -4.13
C LEU A 205 -9.95 20.45 -4.78
N ASP A 206 -9.75 21.72 -5.12
CA ASP A 206 -10.79 22.63 -5.64
C ASP A 206 -12.05 22.65 -4.77
N ILE A 207 -11.86 22.80 -3.45
CA ILE A 207 -12.94 22.87 -2.45
C ILE A 207 -12.73 24.06 -1.49
N SER A 208 -13.77 24.42 -0.74
CA SER A 208 -13.64 25.51 0.24
C SER A 208 -12.74 25.11 1.43
N VAL A 209 -12.06 26.10 2.04
CA VAL A 209 -11.30 25.91 3.29
C VAL A 209 -12.21 25.39 4.41
N THR A 210 -13.48 25.77 4.41
CA THR A 210 -14.49 25.31 5.37
C THR A 210 -14.74 23.81 5.18
N THR A 211 -14.87 23.35 3.94
CA THR A 211 -15.03 21.91 3.62
C THR A 211 -13.81 21.12 4.10
N VAL A 212 -12.59 21.63 3.88
CA VAL A 212 -11.37 20.98 4.41
C VAL A 212 -11.41 20.87 5.93
N LYS A 213 -11.83 21.92 6.65
CA LYS A 213 -11.96 21.90 8.11
C LYS A 213 -12.94 20.81 8.57
N VAL A 214 -14.07 20.63 7.87
CA VAL A 214 -15.02 19.54 8.16
C VAL A 214 -14.37 18.17 7.94
N HIS A 215 -13.67 17.96 6.82
CA HIS A 215 -12.94 16.72 6.59
C HIS A 215 -11.91 16.45 7.68
N VAL A 216 -11.12 17.45 8.07
CA VAL A 216 -10.12 17.33 9.14
C VAL A 216 -10.77 16.90 10.45
N THR A 217 -11.87 17.53 10.84
CA THR A 217 -12.59 17.20 12.08
C THR A 217 -13.08 15.75 12.05
N GLU A 218 -13.66 15.30 10.95
CA GLU A 218 -14.15 13.94 10.80
C GLU A 218 -13.00 12.91 10.78
N ILE A 219 -11.88 13.24 10.12
CA ILE A 219 -10.67 12.39 10.14
C ILE A 219 -10.17 12.21 11.58
N LEU A 220 -10.02 13.30 12.34
CA LEU A 220 -9.55 13.24 13.73
C LEU A 220 -10.48 12.39 14.59
N ARG A 221 -11.80 12.57 14.44
CA ARG A 221 -12.82 11.78 15.13
C ARG A 221 -12.70 10.29 14.82
N LYS A 222 -12.63 9.93 13.53
CA LYS A 222 -12.55 8.52 13.06
C LYS A 222 -11.25 7.84 13.47
N LEU A 223 -10.14 8.58 13.51
CA LEU A 223 -8.84 8.08 13.97
C LEU A 223 -8.71 8.10 15.50
N GLY A 224 -9.72 8.56 16.26
CA GLY A 224 -9.68 8.63 17.71
C GLY A 224 -8.58 9.56 18.25
N VAL A 225 -8.22 10.63 17.53
CA VAL A 225 -7.17 11.57 17.92
C VAL A 225 -7.69 12.99 18.09
N ARG A 226 -7.03 13.78 18.95
CA ARG A 226 -7.50 15.14 19.32
C ARG A 226 -6.88 16.26 18.51
N SER A 227 -5.81 16.00 17.76
CA SER A 227 -5.11 17.04 17.01
C SER A 227 -4.54 16.53 15.70
N ARG A 228 -4.31 17.44 14.76
CA ARG A 228 -3.62 17.21 13.50
C ARG A 228 -2.25 16.53 13.70
N THR A 229 -1.48 17.03 14.67
CA THR A 229 -0.16 16.45 14.99
C THR A 229 -0.29 15.01 15.45
N ASN A 230 -1.28 14.69 16.29
CA ASN A 230 -1.52 13.32 16.74
C ASN A 230 -1.94 12.40 15.57
N ALA A 231 -2.69 12.91 14.59
CA ALA A 231 -3.01 12.15 13.38
C ALA A 231 -1.75 11.83 12.58
N ILE A 232 -0.88 12.83 12.36
CA ILE A 232 0.41 12.63 11.68
C ILE A 232 1.27 11.59 12.40
N VAL A 233 1.42 11.70 13.73
CA VAL A 233 2.19 10.75 14.54
C VAL A 233 1.59 9.34 14.48
N LYS A 234 0.26 9.23 14.51
CA LYS A 234 -0.43 7.94 14.40
C LYS A 234 -0.18 7.28 13.04
N VAL A 235 -0.33 8.02 11.96
CA VAL A 235 -0.12 7.53 10.59
C VAL A 235 1.35 7.29 10.27
N SER A 236 2.29 8.04 10.88
CA SER A 236 3.72 7.84 10.66
C SER A 236 4.23 6.45 11.12
N ARG A 237 3.43 5.71 11.88
CA ARG A 237 3.69 4.29 12.20
C ARG A 237 3.67 3.40 10.95
N LEU A 238 2.97 3.83 9.89
CA LEU A 238 2.98 3.20 8.57
C LEU A 238 4.16 3.69 7.71
N ASP A 239 4.84 4.77 8.08
CA ASP A 239 5.97 5.33 7.34
C ASP A 239 7.29 4.70 7.82
N LEU A 240 7.44 3.41 7.54
CA LEU A 240 8.64 2.66 7.90
C LEU A 240 9.85 3.00 7.01
N THR A 241 9.61 3.68 5.89
CA THR A 241 10.64 4.05 4.92
C THR A 241 11.53 5.19 5.45
N ARG A 242 10.98 6.13 6.23
CA ARG A 242 11.73 7.25 6.84
C ARG A 242 12.74 6.83 7.91
N SER A 243 12.50 5.73 8.61
CA SER A 243 13.43 5.25 9.64
C SER A 243 14.70 4.69 9.03
N ASP A 244 14.64 4.06 7.86
CA ASP A 244 15.78 3.45 7.19
C ASP A 244 16.67 4.50 6.52
N HIS A 245 16.10 5.58 5.96
CA HIS A 245 16.89 6.71 5.47
C HIS A 245 17.67 7.42 6.59
N ARG A 246 17.12 7.56 7.78
CA ARG A 246 17.83 8.13 8.94
C ARG A 246 18.94 7.20 9.47
N ALA A 247 18.72 5.89 9.41
CA ALA A 247 19.73 4.91 9.79
C ALA A 247 20.89 4.87 8.78
N ALA A 248 20.59 4.85 7.48
CA ALA A 248 21.58 4.88 6.41
C ALA A 248 22.41 6.19 6.41
N ALA A 249 21.75 7.34 6.62
CA ALA A 249 22.44 8.64 6.71
C ALA A 249 23.35 8.75 7.95
N ARG A 250 22.99 8.10 9.07
CA ARG A 250 23.84 8.04 10.27
C ARG A 250 25.09 7.18 10.05
N VAL A 251 24.96 6.05 9.36
CA VAL A 251 26.11 5.18 9.03
C VAL A 251 27.06 5.89 8.07
N ALA A 252 26.54 6.51 7.01
CA ALA A 252 27.36 7.29 6.05
C ALA A 252 28.01 8.55 6.68
N GLY A 253 27.38 9.13 7.72
CA GLY A 253 27.96 10.27 8.46
C GLY A 253 29.06 9.85 9.45
N SER A 254 29.01 8.62 10.00
CA SER A 254 30.03 8.14 10.94
C SER A 254 31.31 7.70 10.23
N GLU A 255 31.23 7.23 8.99
CA GLU A 255 32.44 6.85 8.20
C GLU A 255 33.25 8.04 7.73
N ARG A 256 32.66 9.25 7.59
CA ARG A 256 33.37 10.49 7.24
C ARG A 256 34.06 11.14 8.43
N ALA A 257 33.71 10.77 9.66
CA ALA A 257 34.33 11.35 10.87
C ALA A 257 35.55 10.57 11.39
N THR A 258 35.93 9.47 10.72
CA THR A 258 37.02 8.58 11.17
C THR A 258 38.20 8.50 10.19
N GLN A 259 38.37 9.48 9.27
CA GLN A 259 39.58 9.59 8.50
C GLN A 259 40.47 10.69 9.13
N PRO A 260 41.71 10.35 9.58
CA PRO A 260 42.64 11.28 10.17
C PRO A 260 43.24 12.24 9.14
#